data_a564403ccc26de51f8de2558e02e46cd
#
_entry.id   a564403ccc26de51f8de2558e02e46cd
#
_cell.length_a   1.000
_cell.length_b   1.000
_cell.length_c   1.000
_cell.angle_alpha   90.00
_cell.angle_beta   90.00
_cell.angle_gamma   90.00
#
_symmetry.space_group_name_H-M   'P 1'
#
loop_
_entity.id
_entity.type
_entity.pdbx_description
1 polymer ?
#
loop_
_entity_poly.entity_id
_entity_poly.type
_entity_poly.pdbx_seq_one_letter_code
_entity_poly.pdbx_strand_id
1 'polypeptide(L)'
;MENEIKEDIGKDIFEEDAGIEEQNYYREGQVKEGIVLPLGLALNDTELYQLSAKKKINLICIMGPAGSGKTTFMAMLYSMFLRQSNNNILFSGSDTIAGFEELLNYIRVSSGKTNVELPRTPKDRKERYYHLKLYINSTKKKSNIILSDIPGETFNACKANKDRLDSEVRCLALAKRIVIFIDGKAVLKNAEWNAAIMDTRQLIMTIRSSEQFRAGTNIDVVISKNDEIVGINSNEKVKRRLMQIENNFQQYYKDCKIRFFRIQALNDYQHLDEGSTSLLDLLTFWVDESSNEQKEVKNQYGELQVISQFNRFMER
;
A
#
# COMPACT_ATOMS: atom_id res chain seq x y z
N MET A 1 -36.82 -8.19 -58.82
CA MET A 1 -37.53 -7.97 -57.55
C MET A 1 -36.99 -9.00 -56.53
N GLU A 2 -35.74 -8.91 -56.21
CA GLU A 2 -35.07 -9.68 -55.15
C GLU A 2 -33.70 -9.11 -54.99
N ASN A 3 -33.55 -7.99 -54.28
CA ASN A 3 -32.28 -7.41 -53.84
C ASN A 3 -32.51 -6.11 -53.12
N GLU A 4 -33.31 -6.09 -52.06
CA GLU A 4 -33.43 -4.93 -51.14
C GLU A 4 -34.04 -5.38 -49.81
N ILE A 5 -33.41 -6.27 -49.10
CA ILE A 5 -33.62 -6.51 -47.65
C ILE A 5 -32.39 -7.24 -47.11
N LYS A 6 -31.26 -6.56 -46.98
CA LYS A 6 -30.12 -7.03 -46.20
C LYS A 6 -29.10 -5.91 -45.88
N GLU A 7 -29.56 -4.78 -45.41
CA GLU A 7 -28.68 -3.73 -44.84
C GLU A 7 -29.46 -2.87 -43.87
N ASP A 8 -29.91 -3.43 -42.77
CA ASP A 8 -30.39 -2.60 -41.65
C ASP A 8 -30.53 -3.36 -40.33
N ILE A 9 -29.62 -4.31 -40.03
CA ILE A 9 -29.52 -4.96 -38.71
C ILE A 9 -28.07 -4.98 -38.32
N GLY A 10 -27.48 -3.84 -38.00
CA GLY A 10 -26.07 -3.82 -37.63
C GLY A 10 -25.50 -2.50 -37.12
N LYS A 11 -26.34 -1.54 -36.81
CA LYS A 11 -25.84 -0.24 -36.34
C LYS A 11 -26.33 0.28 -35.00
N ASP A 12 -27.22 -0.42 -34.31
CA ASP A 12 -27.82 0.11 -33.06
C ASP A 12 -27.44 -0.67 -31.79
N ILE A 13 -26.28 -1.28 -31.72
CA ILE A 13 -25.84 -1.99 -30.49
C ILE A 13 -24.56 -1.43 -29.87
N PHE A 14 -23.98 -0.35 -30.35
CA PHE A 14 -22.70 0.17 -29.83
C PHE A 14 -22.69 1.67 -29.47
N GLU A 15 -23.79 2.26 -29.06
CA GLU A 15 -23.81 3.61 -28.48
C GLU A 15 -24.73 3.70 -27.26
N GLU A 16 -24.44 2.92 -26.20
CA GLU A 16 -24.96 3.20 -24.86
C GLU A 16 -23.98 2.62 -23.85
N ASP A 17 -22.80 3.22 -23.74
CA ASP A 17 -21.90 2.96 -22.61
C ASP A 17 -21.20 4.26 -22.19
N ALA A 18 -22.00 5.24 -21.80
CA ALA A 18 -21.52 6.45 -21.15
C ALA A 18 -22.51 6.83 -20.06
N GLY A 19 -22.24 6.47 -18.84
CA GLY A 19 -22.98 6.96 -17.70
C GLY A 19 -23.43 5.92 -16.70
N ILE A 20 -22.49 5.14 -16.15
CA ILE A 20 -22.74 4.60 -14.83
C ILE A 20 -22.45 5.74 -13.84
N GLU A 21 -23.44 6.63 -13.69
CA GLU A 21 -23.55 7.47 -12.52
C GLU A 21 -23.51 6.55 -11.29
N GLU A 22 -22.63 6.84 -10.35
CA GLU A 22 -22.66 6.30 -9.00
C GLU A 22 -24.02 6.67 -8.39
N GLN A 23 -25.06 5.88 -8.68
CA GLN A 23 -26.29 5.98 -7.94
C GLN A 23 -25.99 5.53 -6.52
N ASN A 24 -25.97 6.52 -5.63
CA ASN A 24 -26.09 6.34 -4.20
C ASN A 24 -27.21 5.37 -3.90
N TYR A 25 -26.88 4.12 -3.64
CA TYR A 25 -27.84 3.13 -3.11
C TYR A 25 -28.17 3.40 -1.64
N TYR A 26 -28.45 4.64 -1.30
CA TYR A 26 -29.18 4.98 -0.09
C TYR A 26 -30.64 5.18 -0.49
N ARG A 27 -31.40 4.10 -0.62
CA ARG A 27 -32.85 4.20 -0.50
C ARG A 27 -33.16 4.62 0.93
N GLU A 28 -33.63 5.84 1.09
CA GLU A 28 -34.39 6.26 2.27
C GLU A 28 -35.66 5.41 2.36
N GLY A 29 -35.54 4.27 2.99
CA GLY A 29 -36.65 3.36 3.28
C GLY A 29 -36.39 2.83 4.68
N GLN A 30 -37.28 3.21 5.62
CA GLN A 30 -37.45 2.72 6.98
C GLN A 30 -36.38 1.73 7.47
N VAL A 31 -35.42 2.22 8.25
CA VAL A 31 -34.40 1.41 8.90
C VAL A 31 -35.07 0.41 9.84
N LYS A 32 -35.37 -0.77 9.33
CA LYS A 32 -35.50 -1.94 10.21
C LYS A 32 -34.13 -2.14 10.83
N GLU A 33 -34.05 -2.27 12.16
CA GLU A 33 -32.82 -2.60 12.88
C GLU A 33 -32.22 -3.91 12.30
N GLY A 34 -31.46 -3.79 11.25
CA GLY A 34 -30.73 -4.87 10.61
C GLY A 34 -29.24 -4.61 10.78
N ILE A 35 -28.46 -5.65 10.98
CA ILE A 35 -27.01 -5.57 10.96
C ILE A 35 -26.60 -5.22 9.53
N VAL A 36 -26.13 -3.99 9.30
CA VAL A 36 -25.53 -3.59 8.02
C VAL A 36 -24.17 -4.25 7.94
N LEU A 37 -24.04 -5.24 7.07
CA LEU A 37 -22.74 -5.86 6.78
C LEU A 37 -21.91 -4.90 5.91
N PRO A 38 -20.62 -4.69 6.23
CA PRO A 38 -19.75 -3.90 5.38
C PRO A 38 -19.64 -4.57 3.99
N LEU A 39 -19.62 -3.75 2.92
CA LEU A 39 -19.51 -4.22 1.54
C LEU A 39 -18.19 -4.94 1.26
N GLY A 40 -17.21 -4.79 2.13
CA GLY A 40 -15.88 -5.39 1.97
C GLY A 40 -15.00 -4.73 0.92
N LEU A 41 -15.40 -3.56 0.41
CA LEU A 41 -14.63 -2.74 -0.50
C LEU A 41 -13.47 -2.04 0.23
N ALA A 42 -12.59 -1.39 -0.53
CA ALA A 42 -11.56 -0.55 0.09
C ALA A 42 -12.19 0.58 0.90
N LEU A 43 -11.64 0.83 2.10
CA LEU A 43 -12.14 1.86 3.01
C LEU A 43 -11.80 3.26 2.49
N ASN A 44 -12.68 4.21 2.77
CA ASN A 44 -12.40 5.64 2.65
C ASN A 44 -11.86 6.22 3.97
N ASP A 45 -11.53 7.52 3.99
CA ASP A 45 -11.00 8.20 5.18
C ASP A 45 -11.93 8.07 6.40
N THR A 46 -13.23 8.28 6.23
CA THR A 46 -14.20 8.21 7.32
C THR A 46 -14.24 6.81 7.93
N GLU A 47 -14.28 5.79 7.08
CA GLU A 47 -14.29 4.38 7.51
C GLU A 47 -12.96 3.99 8.18
N LEU A 48 -11.83 4.49 7.67
CA LEU A 48 -10.52 4.32 8.30
C LEU A 48 -10.50 4.89 9.73
N TYR A 49 -10.97 6.13 9.91
CA TYR A 49 -11.04 6.75 11.23
C TYR A 49 -11.98 6.00 12.16
N GLN A 50 -13.14 5.57 11.69
CA GLN A 50 -14.06 4.73 12.48
C GLN A 50 -13.43 3.40 12.89
N LEU A 51 -12.67 2.76 12.00
CA LEU A 51 -11.95 1.54 12.30
C LEU A 51 -10.86 1.77 13.34
N SER A 52 -10.09 2.86 13.19
CA SER A 52 -9.00 3.22 14.10
C SER A 52 -9.50 3.55 15.53
N ALA A 53 -10.72 4.07 15.65
CA ALA A 53 -11.36 4.32 16.93
C ALA A 53 -11.78 3.03 17.65
N LYS A 54 -12.12 1.98 16.89
CA LYS A 54 -12.60 0.70 17.43
C LYS A 54 -11.50 -0.34 17.64
N LYS A 55 -10.43 -0.28 16.84
CA LYS A 55 -9.37 -1.30 16.82
C LYS A 55 -8.00 -0.62 16.78
N LYS A 56 -7.04 -1.22 17.46
CA LYS A 56 -5.63 -0.83 17.27
C LYS A 56 -5.18 -1.24 15.87
N ILE A 57 -4.82 -0.26 15.05
CA ILE A 57 -4.35 -0.46 13.69
C ILE A 57 -2.87 -0.12 13.55
N ASN A 58 -2.19 -0.79 12.61
CA ASN A 58 -0.87 -0.44 12.13
C ASN A 58 -1.01 0.04 10.68
N LEU A 59 -1.05 1.36 10.50
CA LEU A 59 -1.19 1.95 9.17
C LEU A 59 0.17 2.08 8.50
N ILE A 60 0.25 1.57 7.28
CA ILE A 60 1.40 1.68 6.38
C ILE A 60 0.99 2.59 5.23
N CYS A 61 1.55 3.80 5.22
CA CYS A 61 1.31 4.78 4.17
C CYS A 61 2.20 4.47 2.97
N ILE A 62 1.61 4.03 1.85
CA ILE A 62 2.34 3.64 0.65
C ILE A 62 2.26 4.76 -0.38
N MET A 63 3.41 5.30 -0.75
CA MET A 63 3.55 6.41 -1.71
C MET A 63 4.50 6.01 -2.85
N GLY A 64 4.39 6.71 -3.97
CA GLY A 64 5.28 6.50 -5.11
C GLY A 64 4.61 6.91 -6.43
N PRO A 65 5.38 7.12 -7.50
CA PRO A 65 4.86 7.55 -8.79
C PRO A 65 3.90 6.54 -9.41
N ALA A 66 3.12 6.98 -10.39
CA ALA A 66 2.28 6.08 -11.17
C ALA A 66 3.15 5.00 -11.83
N GLY A 67 2.65 3.75 -11.88
CA GLY A 67 3.36 2.62 -12.47
C GLY A 67 4.50 2.03 -11.61
N SER A 68 4.78 2.56 -10.42
CA SER A 68 5.81 2.02 -9.52
C SER A 68 5.46 0.70 -8.82
N GLY A 69 4.32 0.09 -9.13
CA GLY A 69 3.96 -1.25 -8.63
C GLY A 69 3.27 -1.31 -7.28
N LYS A 70 2.81 -0.18 -6.70
CA LYS A 70 2.12 -0.14 -5.39
C LYS A 70 0.88 -1.04 -5.34
N THR A 71 -0.03 -0.84 -6.26
CA THR A 71 -1.29 -1.60 -6.34
C THR A 71 -1.03 -3.08 -6.65
N THR A 72 -0.06 -3.37 -7.53
CA THR A 72 0.38 -4.74 -7.81
C THR A 72 0.93 -5.42 -6.54
N PHE A 73 1.75 -4.71 -5.77
CA PHE A 73 2.27 -5.20 -4.49
C PHE A 73 1.14 -5.62 -3.54
N MET A 74 0.15 -4.75 -3.33
CA MET A 74 -0.97 -5.03 -2.43
C MET A 74 -1.80 -6.23 -2.87
N ALA A 75 -2.13 -6.31 -4.16
CA ALA A 75 -2.88 -7.42 -4.71
C ALA A 75 -2.12 -8.74 -4.62
N MET A 76 -0.83 -8.74 -4.93
CA MET A 76 0.00 -9.94 -4.86
C MET A 76 0.24 -10.39 -3.42
N LEU A 77 0.42 -9.46 -2.49
CA LEU A 77 0.51 -9.76 -1.06
C LEU A 77 -0.74 -10.50 -0.57
N TYR A 78 -1.93 -10.03 -0.94
CA TYR A 78 -3.18 -10.74 -0.62
C TYR A 78 -3.26 -12.10 -1.33
N SER A 79 -2.88 -12.18 -2.61
CA SER A 79 -2.85 -13.44 -3.38
C SER A 79 -1.97 -14.51 -2.72
N MET A 80 -0.88 -14.13 -2.08
CA MET A 80 0.01 -15.07 -1.39
C MET A 80 -0.69 -15.71 -0.20
N PHE A 81 -1.49 -14.98 0.56
CA PHE A 81 -2.28 -15.56 1.65
C PHE A 81 -3.33 -16.55 1.17
N LEU A 82 -3.82 -16.42 -0.07
CA LEU A 82 -4.76 -17.38 -0.66
C LEU A 82 -4.07 -18.68 -1.10
N ARG A 83 -2.77 -18.64 -1.40
CA ARG A 83 -2.03 -19.76 -2.00
C ARG A 83 -1.12 -20.49 -1.01
N GLN A 84 -0.55 -19.79 -0.06
CA GLN A 84 0.48 -20.32 0.84
C GLN A 84 0.08 -20.13 2.30
N SER A 85 0.17 -21.18 3.08
CA SER A 85 0.24 -21.09 4.53
C SER A 85 1.68 -20.78 4.94
N ASN A 86 1.97 -19.52 5.24
CA ASN A 86 3.21 -19.18 5.93
C ASN A 86 3.04 -19.52 7.42
N ASN A 87 3.90 -20.35 7.97
CA ASN A 87 3.79 -20.78 9.37
C ASN A 87 3.98 -19.64 10.38
N ASN A 88 4.56 -18.52 9.99
CA ASN A 88 4.83 -17.40 10.90
C ASN A 88 3.70 -16.36 10.93
N ILE A 89 3.10 -16.06 9.79
CA ILE A 89 1.98 -15.11 9.67
C ILE A 89 0.80 -15.79 9.00
N LEU A 90 -0.35 -15.81 9.67
CA LEU A 90 -1.58 -16.39 9.16
C LEU A 90 -2.59 -15.28 8.87
N PHE A 91 -3.28 -15.39 7.75
CA PHE A 91 -4.42 -14.53 7.43
C PHE A 91 -5.59 -14.86 8.38
N SER A 92 -6.05 -13.89 9.13
CA SER A 92 -7.13 -14.03 10.11
C SER A 92 -8.41 -13.29 9.71
N GLY A 93 -8.43 -12.70 8.52
CA GLY A 93 -9.58 -11.99 7.95
C GLY A 93 -9.23 -10.60 7.42
N SER A 94 -10.23 -9.95 6.86
CA SER A 94 -10.14 -8.59 6.35
C SER A 94 -11.53 -7.96 6.32
N ASP A 95 -11.61 -6.67 6.58
CA ASP A 95 -12.85 -5.89 6.40
C ASP A 95 -12.96 -5.39 4.93
N THR A 96 -11.96 -5.68 4.07
CA THR A 96 -11.87 -5.22 2.67
C THR A 96 -11.57 -6.35 1.67
N ILE A 97 -12.11 -7.53 1.88
CA ILE A 97 -11.85 -8.70 1.01
C ILE A 97 -12.28 -8.41 -0.43
N ALA A 98 -13.48 -7.86 -0.64
CA ALA A 98 -13.98 -7.55 -1.98
C ALA A 98 -13.06 -6.53 -2.70
N GLY A 99 -12.53 -5.54 -1.97
CA GLY A 99 -11.56 -4.60 -2.53
C GLY A 99 -10.26 -5.27 -2.99
N PHE A 100 -9.74 -6.26 -2.25
CA PHE A 100 -8.58 -7.03 -2.69
C PHE A 100 -8.90 -7.91 -3.91
N GLU A 101 -10.10 -8.53 -3.95
CA GLU A 101 -10.53 -9.29 -5.12
C GLU A 101 -10.65 -8.42 -6.37
N GLU A 102 -11.13 -7.18 -6.23
CA GLU A 102 -11.10 -6.21 -7.33
C GLU A 102 -9.67 -5.97 -7.84
N LEU A 103 -8.70 -5.74 -6.94
CA LEU A 103 -7.30 -5.56 -7.35
C LEU A 103 -6.75 -6.80 -8.07
N LEU A 104 -7.04 -8.00 -7.57
CA LEU A 104 -6.61 -9.24 -8.20
C LEU A 104 -7.26 -9.46 -9.56
N ASN A 105 -8.54 -9.12 -9.70
CA ASN A 105 -9.25 -9.24 -10.97
C ASN A 105 -8.61 -8.35 -12.04
N TYR A 106 -8.27 -7.11 -11.70
CA TYR A 106 -7.56 -6.22 -12.62
C TYR A 106 -6.21 -6.81 -13.08
N ILE A 107 -5.43 -7.41 -12.17
CA ILE A 107 -4.16 -8.04 -12.53
C ILE A 107 -4.38 -9.25 -13.45
N ARG A 108 -5.39 -10.09 -13.18
CA ARG A 108 -5.71 -11.28 -13.99
C ARG A 108 -6.19 -10.90 -15.40
N VAL A 109 -7.06 -9.92 -15.52
CA VAL A 109 -7.56 -9.42 -16.81
C VAL A 109 -6.42 -8.80 -17.63
N SER A 110 -5.51 -8.08 -16.98
CA SER A 110 -4.35 -7.49 -17.63
C SER A 110 -3.33 -8.54 -18.07
N SER A 111 -3.21 -9.66 -17.34
CA SER A 111 -2.26 -10.74 -17.67
C SER A 111 -2.61 -11.50 -18.93
N GLY A 112 -3.85 -11.39 -19.43
CA GLY A 112 -4.24 -11.89 -20.76
C GLY A 112 -3.78 -11.02 -21.93
N LYS A 113 -3.20 -9.84 -21.67
CA LYS A 113 -2.58 -8.95 -22.65
C LYS A 113 -1.07 -9.02 -22.51
N THR A 114 -0.36 -8.86 -23.59
CA THR A 114 1.12 -8.91 -23.66
C THR A 114 1.84 -7.91 -22.74
N ASN A 115 1.13 -6.93 -22.19
CA ASN A 115 1.62 -6.02 -21.15
C ASN A 115 0.58 -5.94 -20.04
N VAL A 116 0.99 -6.27 -18.79
CA VAL A 116 0.18 -6.10 -17.59
C VAL A 116 0.13 -4.60 -17.26
N GLU A 117 -0.78 -3.88 -17.89
CA GLU A 117 -1.10 -2.52 -17.49
C GLU A 117 -2.36 -2.57 -16.61
N LEU A 118 -2.17 -2.39 -15.31
CA LEU A 118 -3.29 -2.07 -14.43
C LEU A 118 -3.93 -0.78 -14.93
N PRO A 119 -5.28 -0.72 -15.06
CA PRO A 119 -5.93 0.54 -15.31
C PRO A 119 -5.43 1.53 -14.26
N ARG A 120 -5.01 2.71 -14.72
CA ARG A 120 -4.56 3.77 -13.81
C ARG A 120 -5.70 4.04 -12.83
N THR A 121 -5.37 4.12 -11.56
CA THR A 121 -6.31 4.58 -10.56
C THR A 121 -6.90 5.90 -11.07
N PRO A 122 -8.24 6.01 -11.26
CA PRO A 122 -8.83 7.23 -11.81
C PRO A 122 -8.38 8.45 -11.01
N LYS A 123 -8.09 9.54 -11.69
CA LYS A 123 -7.57 10.78 -11.09
C LYS A 123 -8.46 11.36 -10.00
N ASP A 124 -9.74 11.04 -10.04
CA ASP A 124 -10.76 11.52 -9.08
C ASP A 124 -10.90 10.63 -7.84
N ARG A 125 -10.13 9.54 -7.77
CA ARG A 125 -10.19 8.65 -6.61
C ARG A 125 -9.37 9.21 -5.46
N LYS A 126 -10.05 9.45 -4.34
CA LYS A 126 -9.48 9.70 -3.03
C LYS A 126 -8.65 8.49 -2.56
N GLU A 127 -7.85 8.67 -1.54
CA GLU A 127 -7.11 7.59 -0.88
C GLU A 127 -8.02 6.40 -0.58
N ARG A 128 -7.50 5.19 -0.78
CA ARG A 128 -8.16 3.93 -0.46
C ARG A 128 -7.32 3.15 0.52
N TYR A 129 -7.99 2.43 1.41
CA TYR A 129 -7.32 1.68 2.45
C TYR A 129 -7.76 0.23 2.44
N TYR A 130 -6.79 -0.67 2.53
CA TYR A 130 -6.97 -2.10 2.49
C TYR A 130 -6.58 -2.70 3.83
N HIS A 131 -7.50 -3.43 4.46
CA HIS A 131 -7.33 -4.01 5.78
C HIS A 131 -6.91 -5.48 5.70
N LEU A 132 -5.86 -5.85 6.44
CA LEU A 132 -5.43 -7.21 6.68
C LEU A 132 -5.42 -7.48 8.18
N LYS A 133 -6.16 -8.47 8.63
CA LYS A 133 -6.08 -8.98 9.99
C LYS A 133 -5.21 -10.22 9.99
N LEU A 134 -4.10 -10.16 10.68
CA LEU A 134 -3.06 -11.16 10.70
C LEU A 134 -2.93 -11.77 12.10
N TYR A 135 -2.64 -13.07 12.16
CA TYR A 135 -2.22 -13.74 13.37
C TYR A 135 -0.74 -14.08 13.27
N ILE A 136 0.05 -13.64 14.25
CA ILE A 136 1.50 -13.79 14.28
C ILE A 136 1.83 -14.94 15.21
N ASN A 137 2.37 -16.02 14.66
CA ASN A 137 2.65 -17.23 15.44
C ASN A 137 3.76 -17.03 16.48
N SER A 138 4.78 -16.23 16.18
CA SER A 138 5.90 -15.96 17.10
C SER A 138 5.44 -15.26 18.38
N THR A 139 4.50 -14.31 18.27
CA THR A 139 4.01 -13.52 19.41
C THR A 139 2.64 -13.98 19.93
N LYS A 140 1.97 -14.91 19.25
CA LYS A 140 0.60 -15.35 19.52
C LYS A 140 -0.42 -14.20 19.53
N LYS A 141 -0.21 -13.16 18.75
CA LYS A 141 -1.03 -11.94 18.71
C LYS A 141 -1.68 -11.71 17.36
N LYS A 142 -2.83 -11.06 17.41
CA LYS A 142 -3.50 -10.52 16.20
C LYS A 142 -3.03 -9.09 15.95
N SER A 143 -2.78 -8.77 14.68
CA SER A 143 -2.43 -7.44 14.22
C SER A 143 -3.39 -7.01 13.11
N ASN A 144 -3.89 -5.77 13.16
CA ASN A 144 -4.65 -5.16 12.07
C ASN A 144 -3.71 -4.26 11.30
N ILE A 145 -3.41 -4.62 10.06
CA ILE A 145 -2.58 -3.86 9.14
C ILE A 145 -3.49 -3.13 8.17
N ILE A 146 -3.24 -1.86 7.96
CA ILE A 146 -3.89 -1.05 6.93
C ILE A 146 -2.84 -0.64 5.91
N LEU A 147 -3.09 -0.93 4.66
CA LEU A 147 -2.27 -0.49 3.53
C LEU A 147 -3.00 0.64 2.81
N SER A 148 -2.38 1.80 2.64
CA SER A 148 -2.96 2.88 1.83
C SER A 148 -2.63 2.70 0.36
N ASP A 149 -3.56 2.98 -0.53
CA ASP A 149 -3.33 3.12 -1.97
C ASP A 149 -3.48 4.59 -2.35
N ILE A 150 -2.34 5.28 -2.38
CA ILE A 150 -2.27 6.70 -2.75
C ILE A 150 -2.00 6.80 -4.24
N PRO A 151 -2.82 7.53 -5.01
CA PRO A 151 -2.61 7.74 -6.43
C PRO A 151 -1.21 8.29 -6.73
N GLY A 152 -0.58 7.84 -7.83
CA GLY A 152 0.75 8.30 -8.20
C GLY A 152 0.81 9.78 -8.57
N GLU A 153 -0.29 10.33 -9.01
CA GLU A 153 -0.48 11.77 -9.26
C GLU A 153 -0.37 12.59 -7.98
N THR A 154 -0.94 12.09 -6.87
CA THR A 154 -0.79 12.70 -5.53
C THR A 154 0.67 12.71 -5.11
N PHE A 155 1.43 11.63 -5.36
CA PHE A 155 2.88 11.63 -5.11
C PHE A 155 3.57 12.79 -5.83
N ASN A 156 3.29 12.98 -7.13
CA ASN A 156 3.91 14.06 -7.91
C ASN A 156 3.51 15.46 -7.43
N ALA A 157 2.28 15.62 -6.97
CA ALA A 157 1.76 16.89 -6.44
C ALA A 157 2.37 17.23 -5.07
N CYS A 158 2.61 16.20 -4.22
CA CYS A 158 3.01 16.35 -2.83
C CYS A 158 4.53 16.31 -2.60
N LYS A 159 5.31 15.68 -3.50
CA LYS A 159 6.75 15.42 -3.28
C LYS A 159 7.58 16.64 -2.91
N ALA A 160 7.17 17.84 -3.34
CA ALA A 160 7.87 19.11 -3.08
C ALA A 160 6.96 20.18 -2.46
N ASN A 161 5.76 19.82 -2.02
CA ASN A 161 4.77 20.76 -1.50
C ASN A 161 4.16 20.22 -0.20
N LYS A 162 4.56 20.81 0.93
CA LYS A 162 4.11 20.44 2.28
C LYS A 162 2.60 20.63 2.42
N ASP A 163 2.06 21.74 1.97
CA ASP A 163 0.64 22.07 2.17
C ASP A 163 -0.26 21.08 1.42
N ARG A 164 0.16 20.68 0.21
CA ARG A 164 -0.50 19.61 -0.53
C ARG A 164 -0.35 18.27 0.17
N LEU A 165 0.82 17.92 0.67
CA LEU A 165 1.02 16.69 1.40
C LEU A 165 0.06 16.62 2.60
N ASP A 166 0.00 17.69 3.40
CA ASP A 166 -0.84 17.77 4.59
C ASP A 166 -2.34 17.75 4.27
N SER A 167 -2.75 18.27 3.12
CA SER A 167 -4.15 18.29 2.70
C SER A 167 -4.61 17.04 1.97
N GLU A 168 -3.74 16.44 1.14
CA GLU A 168 -4.09 15.33 0.25
C GLU A 168 -3.74 13.95 0.84
N VAL A 169 -2.77 13.85 1.79
CA VAL A 169 -2.33 12.57 2.39
C VAL A 169 -2.70 12.52 3.87
N ARG A 170 -4.00 12.39 4.14
CA ARG A 170 -4.53 12.45 5.51
C ARG A 170 -4.11 11.27 6.39
N CYS A 171 -3.84 10.12 5.79
CA CYS A 171 -3.41 8.95 6.51
C CYS A 171 -2.01 9.11 7.16
N LEU A 172 -1.23 10.11 6.75
CA LEU A 172 0.11 10.36 7.28
C LEU A 172 0.11 10.54 8.80
N ALA A 173 -0.91 11.21 9.34
CA ALA A 173 -1.06 11.41 10.78
C ALA A 173 -1.25 10.12 11.59
N LEU A 174 -1.75 9.07 10.98
CA LEU A 174 -1.97 7.75 11.59
C LEU A 174 -0.86 6.75 11.21
N ALA A 175 0.00 7.09 10.27
CA ALA A 175 1.01 6.20 9.74
C ALA A 175 2.07 5.88 10.79
N LYS A 176 2.30 4.59 11.03
CA LYS A 176 3.46 4.09 11.79
C LYS A 176 4.65 3.84 10.89
N ARG A 177 4.38 3.66 9.62
CA ARG A 177 5.37 3.41 8.59
C ARG A 177 4.97 4.10 7.31
N ILE A 178 5.94 4.70 6.66
CA ILE A 178 5.82 5.29 5.33
C ILE A 178 6.68 4.47 4.40
N VAL A 179 6.09 3.99 3.31
CA VAL A 179 6.77 3.18 2.31
C VAL A 179 6.77 3.92 0.99
N ILE A 180 7.96 4.21 0.48
CA ILE A 180 8.13 4.96 -0.76
C ILE A 180 8.58 3.98 -1.85
N PHE A 181 7.77 3.81 -2.88
CA PHE A 181 8.05 2.94 -4.01
C PHE A 181 8.88 3.68 -5.08
N ILE A 182 9.93 3.03 -5.53
CA ILE A 182 10.71 3.41 -6.71
C ILE A 182 10.50 2.34 -7.78
N ASP A 183 10.21 2.75 -9.02
CA ASP A 183 10.22 1.82 -10.14
C ASP A 183 11.67 1.36 -10.41
N GLY A 184 11.94 0.07 -10.18
CA GLY A 184 13.28 -0.49 -10.35
C GLY A 184 13.80 -0.40 -11.77
N LYS A 185 12.94 -0.38 -12.80
CA LYS A 185 13.38 -0.15 -14.19
C LYS A 185 14.16 1.14 -14.37
N ALA A 186 13.90 2.15 -13.55
CA ALA A 186 14.61 3.43 -13.63
C ALA A 186 16.12 3.25 -13.44
N VAL A 187 16.58 2.21 -12.71
CA VAL A 187 18.02 1.95 -12.49
C VAL A 187 18.79 1.70 -13.80
N LEU A 188 18.10 1.24 -14.83
CA LEU A 188 18.70 0.93 -16.12
C LEU A 188 19.17 2.18 -16.86
N LYS A 189 18.48 3.30 -16.68
CA LYS A 189 18.78 4.58 -17.31
C LYS A 189 19.21 5.63 -16.29
N ASN A 190 20.37 6.24 -16.52
CA ASN A 190 20.98 7.16 -15.58
C ASN A 190 20.09 8.36 -15.23
N ALA A 191 19.47 8.96 -16.24
CA ALA A 191 18.58 10.12 -16.03
C ALA A 191 17.34 9.76 -15.22
N GLU A 192 16.68 8.63 -15.54
CA GLU A 192 15.49 8.15 -14.85
C GLU A 192 15.82 7.77 -13.41
N TRP A 193 16.95 7.10 -13.16
CA TRP A 193 17.40 6.75 -11.83
C TRP A 193 17.70 7.98 -10.96
N ASN A 194 18.44 8.95 -11.50
CA ASN A 194 18.73 10.18 -10.78
C ASN A 194 17.45 10.96 -10.47
N ALA A 195 16.50 11.04 -11.40
CA ALA A 195 15.20 11.67 -11.16
C ALA A 195 14.42 10.95 -10.06
N ALA A 196 14.35 9.62 -10.08
CA ALA A 196 13.66 8.83 -9.05
C ALA A 196 14.28 9.03 -7.66
N ILE A 197 15.61 9.08 -7.57
CA ILE A 197 16.32 9.38 -6.31
C ILE A 197 16.02 10.80 -5.82
N MET A 198 16.08 11.78 -6.70
CA MET A 198 15.78 13.18 -6.36
C MET A 198 14.35 13.34 -5.86
N ASP A 199 13.38 12.75 -6.55
CA ASP A 199 11.96 12.75 -6.17
C ASP A 199 11.74 12.10 -4.80
N THR A 200 12.39 10.95 -4.55
CA THR A 200 12.32 10.25 -3.27
C THR A 200 12.90 11.09 -2.13
N ARG A 201 14.06 11.73 -2.35
CA ARG A 201 14.68 12.61 -1.36
C ARG A 201 13.79 13.81 -1.07
N GLN A 202 13.25 14.43 -2.10
CA GLN A 202 12.37 15.57 -1.98
C GLN A 202 11.12 15.22 -1.18
N LEU A 203 10.49 14.07 -1.46
CA LEU A 203 9.36 13.59 -0.69
C LEU A 203 9.71 13.35 0.78
N ILE A 204 10.85 12.70 1.08
CA ILE A 204 11.27 12.46 2.46
C ILE A 204 11.46 13.79 3.21
N MET A 205 12.06 14.79 2.58
CA MET A 205 12.21 16.12 3.17
C MET A 205 10.86 16.77 3.44
N THR A 206 9.93 16.69 2.48
CA THR A 206 8.57 17.23 2.62
C THR A 206 7.79 16.52 3.72
N ILE A 207 7.86 15.18 3.80
CA ILE A 207 7.25 14.40 4.87
C ILE A 207 7.77 14.83 6.24
N ARG A 208 9.08 14.97 6.37
CA ARG A 208 9.71 15.37 7.64
C ARG A 208 9.38 16.80 8.07
N SER A 209 9.05 17.67 7.13
CA SER A 209 8.58 19.04 7.41
C SER A 209 7.09 19.12 7.71
N SER A 210 6.34 18.05 7.48
CA SER A 210 4.91 17.97 7.75
C SER A 210 4.61 17.95 9.24
N GLU A 211 3.57 18.64 9.67
CA GLU A 211 3.07 18.61 11.05
C GLU A 211 2.41 17.28 11.41
N GLN A 212 2.02 16.50 10.40
CA GLN A 212 1.46 15.17 10.57
C GLN A 212 2.54 14.11 10.83
N PHE A 213 3.81 14.39 10.49
CA PHE A 213 4.91 13.46 10.68
C PHE A 213 5.25 13.31 12.16
N ARG A 214 5.18 12.10 12.68
CA ARG A 214 5.46 11.79 14.08
C ARG A 214 6.86 11.25 14.27
N ALA A 215 7.52 11.68 15.34
CA ALA A 215 8.77 11.07 15.76
C ALA A 215 8.58 9.57 15.99
N GLY A 216 9.50 8.75 15.48
CA GLY A 216 9.41 7.29 15.55
C GLY A 216 8.68 6.64 14.36
N THR A 217 8.11 7.41 13.41
CA THR A 217 7.61 6.85 12.16
C THR A 217 8.75 6.31 11.31
N ASN A 218 8.67 5.02 10.95
CA ASN A 218 9.67 4.37 10.11
C ASN A 218 9.47 4.76 8.63
N ILE A 219 10.57 4.99 7.91
CA ILE A 219 10.55 5.24 6.47
C ILE A 219 11.29 4.12 5.76
N ASP A 220 10.62 3.42 4.86
CA ASP A 220 11.21 2.40 4.02
C ASP A 220 11.12 2.80 2.54
N VAL A 221 12.15 2.49 1.79
CA VAL A 221 12.21 2.67 0.34
C VAL A 221 12.15 1.28 -0.30
N VAL A 222 11.16 1.06 -1.14
CA VAL A 222 10.94 -0.21 -1.84
C VAL A 222 11.23 -0.02 -3.33
N ILE A 223 12.26 -0.71 -3.81
CA ILE A 223 12.59 -0.79 -5.23
C ILE A 223 11.83 -1.99 -5.79
N SER A 224 10.84 -1.72 -6.61
CA SER A 224 9.97 -2.73 -7.23
C SER A 224 10.57 -3.31 -8.51
N LYS A 225 9.89 -4.31 -9.10
CA LYS A 225 10.25 -4.91 -10.41
C LYS A 225 11.70 -5.39 -10.45
N ASN A 226 12.18 -5.99 -9.36
CA ASN A 226 13.55 -6.47 -9.32
C ASN A 226 13.83 -7.56 -10.35
N ASP A 227 12.83 -8.38 -10.70
CA ASP A 227 12.83 -9.37 -11.77
C ASP A 227 13.23 -8.79 -13.14
N GLU A 228 12.86 -7.56 -13.43
CA GLU A 228 13.23 -6.88 -14.67
C GLU A 228 14.68 -6.34 -14.64
N ILE A 229 15.30 -6.31 -13.48
CA ILE A 229 16.67 -5.80 -13.28
C ILE A 229 17.68 -6.97 -13.26
N VAL A 230 17.26 -8.14 -12.81
CA VAL A 230 18.15 -9.26 -12.42
C VAL A 230 18.97 -9.82 -13.58
N GLY A 231 18.38 -9.99 -14.76
CA GLY A 231 19.14 -10.39 -15.95
C GLY A 231 20.28 -9.41 -16.31
N ILE A 232 20.21 -8.21 -15.76
CA ILE A 232 21.13 -7.09 -15.98
C ILE A 232 21.99 -6.83 -14.71
N ASN A 233 21.68 -7.48 -13.60
CA ASN A 233 22.40 -7.35 -12.32
C ASN A 233 23.88 -7.83 -12.39
N SER A 234 24.25 -8.61 -13.40
CA SER A 234 25.67 -8.85 -13.71
C SER A 234 26.42 -7.58 -14.15
N ASN A 235 25.69 -6.49 -14.43
CA ASN A 235 26.28 -5.22 -14.77
C ASN A 235 26.69 -4.48 -13.48
N GLU A 236 28.00 -4.42 -13.24
CA GLU A 236 28.62 -3.70 -12.12
C GLU A 236 28.10 -2.27 -11.94
N LYS A 237 27.65 -1.62 -13.01
CA LYS A 237 27.09 -0.28 -12.98
C LYS A 237 25.72 -0.25 -12.27
N VAL A 238 24.89 -1.24 -12.47
CA VAL A 238 23.58 -1.37 -11.80
C VAL A 238 23.79 -1.66 -10.31
N LYS A 239 24.67 -2.61 -9.98
CA LYS A 239 25.02 -2.91 -8.57
C LYS A 239 25.52 -1.67 -7.83
N ARG A 240 26.43 -0.91 -8.45
CA ARG A 240 26.94 0.34 -7.86
C ARG A 240 25.83 1.36 -7.63
N ARG A 241 24.90 1.52 -8.56
CA ARG A 241 23.76 2.45 -8.39
C ARG A 241 22.87 2.05 -7.22
N LEU A 242 22.56 0.76 -7.08
CA LEU A 242 21.75 0.24 -5.99
C LEU A 242 22.45 0.43 -4.62
N MET A 243 23.76 0.16 -4.53
CA MET A 243 24.53 0.40 -3.31
C MET A 243 24.67 1.90 -2.96
N GLN A 244 24.85 2.74 -3.98
CA GLN A 244 25.00 4.18 -3.77
C GLN A 244 23.74 4.83 -3.19
N ILE A 245 22.55 4.36 -3.55
CA ILE A 245 21.33 4.95 -2.98
C ILE A 245 21.27 4.70 -1.47
N GLU A 246 21.53 3.47 -1.02
CA GLU A 246 21.50 3.10 0.40
C GLU A 246 22.50 3.93 1.21
N ASN A 247 23.74 3.98 0.75
CA ASN A 247 24.81 4.74 1.42
C ASN A 247 24.50 6.23 1.48
N ASN A 248 24.03 6.82 0.38
CA ASN A 248 23.70 8.24 0.31
C ASN A 248 22.56 8.59 1.27
N PHE A 249 21.50 7.80 1.31
CA PHE A 249 20.37 8.09 2.19
C PHE A 249 20.76 7.90 3.67
N GLN A 250 21.51 6.86 4.03
CA GLN A 250 22.01 6.67 5.39
C GLN A 250 22.91 7.83 5.84
N GLN A 251 23.72 8.38 4.94
CA GLN A 251 24.59 9.50 5.24
C GLN A 251 23.81 10.81 5.43
N TYR A 252 22.78 11.06 4.60
CA TYR A 252 22.01 12.31 4.65
C TYR A 252 20.96 12.34 5.77
N TYR A 253 20.42 11.17 6.18
CA TYR A 253 19.33 11.07 7.14
C TYR A 253 19.76 10.26 8.38
N LYS A 254 20.84 10.65 9.03
CA LYS A 254 21.40 9.97 10.22
C LYS A 254 20.44 9.90 11.40
N ASP A 255 19.53 10.83 11.49
CA ASP A 255 18.49 10.95 12.51
C ASP A 255 17.19 10.19 12.18
N CYS A 256 17.12 9.58 11.01
CA CYS A 256 15.95 8.85 10.53
C CYS A 256 16.41 7.48 10.01
N LYS A 257 15.81 6.41 10.55
CA LYS A 257 16.09 5.06 10.09
C LYS A 257 15.40 4.80 8.76
N ILE A 258 16.15 4.95 7.66
CA ILE A 258 15.68 4.63 6.31
C ILE A 258 16.23 3.27 5.91
N ARG A 259 15.34 2.38 5.46
CA ARG A 259 15.70 1.04 5.00
C ARG A 259 15.32 0.85 3.55
N PHE A 260 16.04 -0.04 2.89
CA PHE A 260 15.86 -0.34 1.48
C PHE A 260 15.50 -1.81 1.29
N PHE A 261 14.49 -2.05 0.47
CA PHE A 261 14.05 -3.38 0.08
C PHE A 261 13.92 -3.46 -1.43
N ARG A 262 14.22 -4.61 -1.99
CA ARG A 262 14.01 -4.90 -3.41
C ARG A 262 12.97 -6.01 -3.53
N ILE A 263 11.93 -5.79 -4.31
CA ILE A 263 10.83 -6.74 -4.47
C ILE A 263 10.50 -7.03 -5.93
N GLN A 264 9.96 -8.22 -6.18
CA GLN A 264 9.46 -8.67 -7.47
C GLN A 264 8.03 -9.19 -7.31
N ALA A 265 7.04 -8.29 -7.22
CA ALA A 265 5.69 -8.64 -6.80
C ALA A 265 5.00 -9.68 -7.67
N LEU A 266 5.18 -9.66 -9.00
CA LEU A 266 4.51 -10.59 -9.92
C LEU A 266 5.13 -12.00 -9.88
N ASN A 267 6.43 -12.13 -9.65
CA ASN A 267 7.19 -13.37 -9.70
C ASN A 267 7.69 -13.87 -8.35
N ASP A 268 7.18 -13.31 -7.25
CA ASP A 268 7.64 -13.61 -5.88
C ASP A 268 7.52 -15.10 -5.50
N TYR A 269 6.59 -15.82 -6.13
CA TYR A 269 6.32 -17.24 -5.86
C TYR A 269 7.16 -18.23 -6.69
N GLN A 270 7.88 -17.77 -7.70
CA GLN A 270 8.65 -18.67 -8.58
C GLN A 270 10.09 -18.86 -8.09
N HIS A 271 10.84 -17.80 -8.09
CA HIS A 271 12.22 -17.75 -7.58
C HIS A 271 12.53 -16.32 -7.18
N LEU A 272 13.03 -16.15 -5.95
CA LEU A 272 13.54 -14.85 -5.51
C LEU A 272 14.95 -14.69 -6.05
N ASP A 273 15.14 -13.64 -6.82
CA ASP A 273 16.44 -13.28 -7.31
C ASP A 273 17.35 -12.77 -6.20
N GLU A 274 18.65 -12.91 -6.37
CA GLU A 274 19.66 -12.51 -5.39
C GLU A 274 19.44 -11.06 -4.93
N GLY A 275 19.27 -10.90 -3.62
CA GLY A 275 19.00 -9.61 -2.99
C GLY A 275 17.55 -9.13 -3.07
N SER A 276 16.61 -9.94 -3.57
CA SER A 276 15.17 -9.68 -3.43
C SER A 276 14.66 -10.10 -2.06
N THR A 277 13.71 -9.32 -1.55
CA THR A 277 12.94 -9.65 -0.34
C THR A 277 11.58 -10.17 -0.75
N SER A 278 11.15 -11.30 -0.19
CA SER A 278 9.80 -11.80 -0.46
C SER A 278 8.75 -10.85 0.12
N LEU A 279 7.55 -10.83 -0.47
CA LEU A 279 6.46 -9.98 0.02
C LEU A 279 6.05 -10.37 1.44
N LEU A 280 6.07 -11.67 1.77
CA LEU A 280 5.75 -12.15 3.11
C LEU A 280 6.84 -11.82 4.12
N ASP A 281 8.12 -11.89 3.74
CA ASP A 281 9.22 -11.50 4.63
C ASP A 281 9.19 -10.00 4.90
N LEU A 282 8.92 -9.19 3.89
CA LEU A 282 8.75 -7.75 4.05
C LEU A 282 7.59 -7.43 5.00
N LEU A 283 6.44 -8.09 4.82
CA LEU A 283 5.30 -7.91 5.71
C LEU A 283 5.61 -8.40 7.13
N THR A 284 6.27 -9.56 7.27
CA THR A 284 6.71 -10.11 8.57
C THR A 284 7.58 -9.09 9.28
N PHE A 285 8.56 -8.55 8.59
CA PHE A 285 9.45 -7.52 9.12
C PHE A 285 8.66 -6.28 9.61
N TRP A 286 7.69 -5.80 8.83
CA TRP A 286 6.88 -4.65 9.23
C TRP A 286 6.01 -4.92 10.45
N VAL A 287 5.54 -6.16 10.61
CA VAL A 287 4.69 -6.57 11.73
C VAL A 287 5.51 -6.84 12.99
N ASP A 288 6.65 -7.52 12.88
CA ASP A 288 7.50 -7.86 14.03
C ASP A 288 8.14 -6.62 14.66
N GLU A 289 8.59 -5.69 13.85
CA GLU A 289 9.15 -4.44 14.35
C GLU A 289 8.12 -3.61 15.12
N SER A 290 6.88 -3.55 14.64
CA SER A 290 5.79 -2.89 15.37
C SER A 290 5.51 -3.54 16.73
N SER A 291 5.86 -4.82 16.89
CA SER A 291 5.72 -5.58 18.14
C SER A 291 6.88 -5.32 19.11
N ASN A 292 8.08 -5.10 18.58
CA ASN A 292 9.29 -4.85 19.38
C ASN A 292 9.32 -3.42 19.95
N GLU A 293 8.91 -2.43 19.18
CA GLU A 293 8.78 -1.04 19.67
C GLU A 293 7.85 -0.96 20.89
N GLN A 294 6.81 -1.80 20.95
CA GLN A 294 5.91 -1.86 22.12
C GLN A 294 6.59 -2.48 23.35
N LYS A 295 7.58 -3.35 23.18
CA LYS A 295 8.37 -3.92 24.29
C LYS A 295 9.37 -2.90 24.82
N GLU A 296 10.03 -2.14 23.95
CA GLU A 296 11.00 -1.11 24.36
C GLU A 296 10.30 0.03 25.13
N VAL A 297 9.15 0.50 24.67
CA VAL A 297 8.35 1.52 25.37
C VAL A 297 7.87 0.99 26.74
N LYS A 298 7.46 -0.28 26.84
CA LYS A 298 7.10 -0.88 28.13
C LYS A 298 8.29 -1.00 29.09
N ASN A 299 9.46 -1.35 28.57
CA ASN A 299 10.67 -1.47 29.38
C ASN A 299 11.22 -0.12 29.84
N GLN A 300 10.99 0.95 29.08
CA GLN A 300 11.46 2.29 29.41
C GLN A 300 10.62 3.00 30.48
N TYR A 301 9.33 2.64 30.60
CA TYR A 301 8.42 3.25 31.57
C TYR A 301 8.12 2.35 32.81
N GLY A 302 8.83 1.23 32.97
CA GLY A 302 8.50 0.25 33.98
C GLY A 302 7.10 -0.33 33.77
N GLU A 303 6.66 -1.27 34.55
CA GLU A 303 5.27 -1.71 34.63
C GLU A 303 4.40 -0.57 35.19
N LEU A 304 4.16 0.44 34.41
CA LEU A 304 2.99 1.29 34.65
C LEU A 304 1.79 0.36 34.46
N GLN A 305 1.25 -0.14 35.58
CA GLN A 305 -0.10 -0.67 35.59
C GLN A 305 -0.95 0.37 34.87
N VAL A 306 -1.35 0.04 33.64
CA VAL A 306 -2.38 0.80 32.95
C VAL A 306 -3.67 0.50 33.69
N ILE A 307 -3.82 1.15 34.83
CA ILE A 307 -5.11 1.27 35.47
C ILE A 307 -5.93 2.03 34.43
N SER A 308 -6.84 1.33 33.78
CA SER A 308 -7.82 1.91 32.90
C SER A 308 -8.38 3.12 33.62
N GLN A 309 -8.54 4.27 32.93
CA GLN A 309 -9.22 5.43 33.54
C GLN A 309 -10.60 5.04 34.11
N PHE A 310 -11.20 4.00 33.56
CA PHE A 310 -12.45 3.40 34.07
C PHE A 310 -12.29 2.79 35.45
N ASN A 311 -11.18 2.16 35.79
CA ASN A 311 -10.94 1.62 37.12
C ASN A 311 -10.69 2.72 38.17
N ARG A 312 -10.21 3.91 37.77
CA ARG A 312 -10.10 5.07 38.65
C ARG A 312 -11.45 5.63 39.07
N PHE A 313 -12.51 5.43 38.29
CA PHE A 313 -13.87 5.85 38.64
C PHE A 313 -14.58 4.87 39.56
N MET A 314 -14.16 3.61 39.65
CA MET A 314 -14.80 2.59 40.49
C MET A 314 -14.17 2.50 41.88
N GLU A 315 -13.03 3.15 42.12
CA GLU A 315 -12.36 3.23 43.44
C GLU A 315 -12.68 4.52 44.20
N ARG A 316 -13.69 5.30 43.78
CA ARG A 316 -14.30 6.41 44.49
C ARG A 316 -15.76 6.08 44.77
#